data_50354f928e456dc7bc0ecb48d3bdd2cb
#
_entry.id   50354f928e456dc7bc0ecb48d3bdd2cb
#
_cell.length_a   1.000
_cell.length_b   1.000
_cell.length_c   1.000
_cell.angle_alpha   90.00
_cell.angle_beta   90.00
_cell.angle_gamma   90.00
#
_symmetry.space_group_name_H-M   'P 1'
#
loop_
_entity.id
_entity.type
_entity.pdbx_description
1 polymer ?
#
loop_
_entity_poly.entity_id
_entity_poly.type
_entity_poly.pdbx_seq_one_letter_code
_entity_poly.pdbx_strand_id
1 'polypeptide(L)'
;MSYKNLEIWQLARKLAIDIHRMTLHKFPKFEMYEEGNQIRRSSKSVRSTIVEGYGRRRYKQEFIKFLVYAIGSNDETTDHLDTLFETKSLSDEKLYQDLSERLDKLGRKLNLFIKSVEKGHISKK
;
A
#
# COMPACT_ATOMS: atom_id res chain seq x y z
N MET A 1 16.52 -4.06 15.09
CA MET A 1 15.87 -3.18 14.09
C MET A 1 14.39 -3.53 13.98
N SER A 2 13.55 -2.52 13.91
CA SER A 2 12.11 -2.70 13.80
C SER A 2 11.65 -2.44 12.36
N TYR A 3 10.57 -3.11 11.92
CA TYR A 3 9.93 -2.80 10.64
C TYR A 3 9.53 -1.33 10.54
N LYS A 4 9.32 -0.66 11.68
CA LYS A 4 8.93 0.76 11.72
C LYS A 4 9.99 1.69 11.13
N ASN A 5 11.23 1.23 11.00
CA ASN A 5 12.31 2.00 10.40
C ASN A 5 12.36 1.85 8.88
N LEU A 6 11.57 0.94 8.31
CA LEU A 6 11.53 0.77 6.86
C LEU A 6 10.74 1.90 6.21
N GLU A 7 11.34 2.54 5.22
CA GLU A 7 10.67 3.62 4.47
C GLU A 7 9.38 3.10 3.83
N ILE A 8 9.41 1.89 3.23
CA ILE A 8 8.22 1.32 2.58
C ILE A 8 7.07 1.15 3.57
N TRP A 9 7.36 0.77 4.81
CA TRP A 9 6.31 0.65 5.83
C TRP A 9 5.75 2.02 6.21
N GLN A 10 6.62 3.02 6.37
CA GLN A 10 6.21 4.37 6.73
C GLN A 10 5.30 4.97 5.66
N LEU A 11 5.64 4.77 4.38
CA LEU A 11 4.82 5.23 3.26
C LEU A 11 3.48 4.49 3.22
N ALA A 12 3.49 3.18 3.40
CA ALA A 12 2.27 2.36 3.39
C ALA A 12 1.35 2.73 4.56
N ARG A 13 1.92 2.96 5.74
CA ARG A 13 1.16 3.37 6.93
C ARG A 13 0.41 4.67 6.67
N LYS A 14 1.11 5.68 6.16
CA LYS A 14 0.52 6.99 5.95
C LYS A 14 -0.57 6.94 4.88
N LEU A 15 -0.32 6.20 3.80
CA LEU A 15 -1.34 5.98 2.76
C LEU A 15 -2.59 5.33 3.33
N ALA A 16 -2.44 4.27 4.13
CA ALA A 16 -3.58 3.57 4.72
C ALA A 16 -4.42 4.49 5.61
N ILE A 17 -3.76 5.34 6.39
CA ILE A 17 -4.44 6.30 7.26
C ILE A 17 -5.21 7.34 6.42
N ASP A 18 -4.56 7.91 5.42
CA ASP A 18 -5.16 8.97 4.61
C ASP A 18 -6.29 8.42 3.75
N ILE A 19 -6.14 7.22 3.21
CA ILE A 19 -7.20 6.55 2.44
C ILE A 19 -8.40 6.25 3.34
N HIS A 20 -8.14 5.75 4.56
CA HIS A 20 -9.22 5.49 5.51
C HIS A 20 -10.04 6.76 5.77
N ARG A 21 -9.36 7.87 6.04
CA ARG A 21 -10.03 9.15 6.28
C ARG A 21 -10.81 9.62 5.06
N MET A 22 -10.25 9.47 3.88
CA MET A 22 -10.92 9.83 2.63
C MET A 22 -12.26 9.12 2.50
N THR A 23 -12.29 7.82 2.81
CA THR A 23 -13.52 7.03 2.67
C THR A 23 -14.61 7.44 3.63
N LEU A 24 -14.26 8.07 4.76
CA LEU A 24 -15.23 8.50 5.75
C LEU A 24 -15.84 9.87 5.43
N HIS A 25 -15.16 10.72 4.65
CA HIS A 25 -15.54 12.12 4.51
C HIS A 25 -15.75 12.59 3.08
N LYS A 26 -15.30 11.85 2.08
CA LYS A 26 -15.26 12.33 0.69
C LYS A 26 -16.19 11.59 -0.26
N PHE A 27 -16.91 10.60 0.22
CA PHE A 27 -17.73 9.71 -0.62
C PHE A 27 -19.20 9.80 -0.28
N PRO A 28 -20.08 9.46 -1.25
CA PRO A 28 -21.47 9.11 -0.93
C PRO A 28 -21.51 7.92 0.04
N LYS A 29 -22.52 7.86 0.90
CA LYS A 29 -22.59 6.83 1.95
C LYS A 29 -22.54 5.40 1.42
N PHE A 30 -23.11 5.13 0.24
CA PHE A 30 -23.14 3.77 -0.28
C PHE A 30 -21.72 3.23 -0.57
N GLU A 31 -20.77 4.13 -0.92
CA GLU A 31 -19.41 3.70 -1.19
C GLU A 31 -18.65 3.23 0.05
N MET A 32 -19.14 3.60 1.23
CA MET A 32 -18.52 3.12 2.46
C MET A 32 -18.53 1.59 2.53
N TYR A 33 -19.56 0.96 1.97
CA TYR A 33 -19.75 -0.48 2.00
C TYR A 33 -19.36 -1.18 0.69
N GLU A 34 -19.00 -0.44 -0.33
CA GLU A 34 -18.57 -0.97 -1.64
C GLU A 34 -17.10 -0.66 -1.88
N GLU A 35 -16.78 0.26 -2.81
CA GLU A 35 -15.39 0.58 -3.13
C GLU A 35 -14.64 1.17 -1.95
N GLY A 36 -15.30 1.91 -1.07
CA GLY A 36 -14.70 2.41 0.15
C GLY A 36 -14.18 1.29 1.04
N ASN A 37 -14.97 0.23 1.20
CA ASN A 37 -14.55 -0.95 1.93
C ASN A 37 -13.36 -1.64 1.26
N GLN A 38 -13.41 -1.79 -0.05
CA GLN A 38 -12.35 -2.45 -0.82
C GLN A 38 -11.02 -1.69 -0.71
N ILE A 39 -11.04 -0.38 -0.89
CA ILE A 39 -9.81 0.41 -0.86
C ILE A 39 -9.22 0.47 0.56
N ARG A 40 -10.07 0.52 1.59
CA ARG A 40 -9.59 0.43 2.97
C ARG A 40 -8.88 -0.89 3.22
N ARG A 41 -9.43 -2.00 2.76
CA ARG A 41 -8.85 -3.33 2.95
C ARG A 41 -7.53 -3.47 2.20
N SER A 42 -7.49 -3.08 0.92
CA SER A 42 -6.28 -3.23 0.13
C SER A 42 -5.14 -2.36 0.64
N SER A 43 -5.42 -1.10 1.03
CA SER A 43 -4.38 -0.22 1.54
C SER A 43 -3.80 -0.71 2.87
N LYS A 44 -4.63 -1.25 3.74
CA LYS A 44 -4.17 -1.83 5.01
C LYS A 44 -3.36 -3.11 4.76
N SER A 45 -3.72 -3.87 3.73
CA SER A 45 -3.00 -5.08 3.36
C SER A 45 -1.57 -4.79 2.90
N VAL A 46 -1.32 -3.68 2.20
CA VAL A 46 0.05 -3.29 1.84
C VAL A 46 0.89 -3.19 3.09
N ARG A 47 0.40 -2.46 4.07
CA ARG A 47 1.09 -2.23 5.32
C ARG A 47 1.35 -3.52 6.09
N SER A 48 0.32 -4.37 6.24
CA SER A 48 0.43 -5.59 7.03
C SER A 48 1.33 -6.65 6.38
N THR A 49 1.32 -6.75 5.05
CA THR A 49 2.18 -7.72 4.37
C THR A 49 3.66 -7.33 4.44
N ILE A 50 3.96 -6.03 4.49
CA ILE A 50 5.34 -5.58 4.74
C ILE A 50 5.79 -6.06 6.12
N VAL A 51 4.94 -5.91 7.13
CA VAL A 51 5.25 -6.36 8.50
C VAL A 51 5.45 -7.87 8.54
N GLU A 52 4.55 -8.62 7.92
CA GLU A 52 4.66 -10.08 7.88
C GLU A 52 5.93 -10.54 7.18
N GLY A 53 6.27 -9.89 6.06
CA GLY A 53 7.50 -10.20 5.34
C GLY A 53 8.73 -9.92 6.18
N TYR A 54 8.75 -8.78 6.82
CA TYR A 54 9.88 -8.39 7.67
C TYR A 54 10.06 -9.37 8.83
N GLY A 55 8.98 -9.86 9.40
CA GLY A 55 9.03 -10.88 10.45
C GLY A 55 9.64 -12.19 9.99
N ARG A 56 9.63 -12.45 8.68
CA ARG A 56 10.18 -13.63 8.05
C ARG A 56 11.49 -13.38 7.32
N ARG A 57 12.13 -12.25 7.56
CA ARG A 57 13.33 -11.83 6.80
C ARG A 57 14.50 -12.79 6.93
N ARG A 58 14.49 -13.62 7.95
CA ARG A 58 15.48 -14.69 8.10
C ARG A 58 15.47 -15.64 6.91
N TYR A 59 14.29 -15.84 6.31
CA TYR A 59 14.08 -16.70 5.16
C TYR A 59 13.84 -15.82 3.94
N LYS A 60 14.87 -15.64 3.14
CA LYS A 60 14.89 -14.70 2.02
C LYS A 60 13.70 -14.85 1.09
N GLN A 61 13.37 -16.08 0.69
CA GLN A 61 12.28 -16.31 -0.25
C GLN A 61 10.92 -15.99 0.36
N GLU A 62 10.75 -16.25 1.66
CA GLU A 62 9.53 -15.86 2.37
C GLU A 62 9.40 -14.35 2.44
N PHE A 63 10.49 -13.65 2.73
CA PHE A 63 10.50 -12.19 2.77
C PHE A 63 10.08 -11.62 1.42
N ILE A 64 10.69 -12.08 0.33
CA ILE A 64 10.38 -11.64 -1.03
C ILE A 64 8.92 -11.91 -1.35
N LYS A 65 8.41 -13.09 -1.00
CA LYS A 65 7.02 -13.47 -1.27
C LYS A 65 6.03 -12.47 -0.68
N PHE A 66 6.21 -12.09 0.57
CA PHE A 66 5.31 -11.13 1.22
C PHE A 66 5.47 -9.71 0.66
N LEU A 67 6.67 -9.34 0.22
CA LEU A 67 6.86 -8.06 -0.45
C LEU A 67 6.17 -8.03 -1.81
N VAL A 68 6.16 -9.15 -2.52
CA VAL A 68 5.40 -9.27 -3.78
C VAL A 68 3.90 -9.14 -3.51
N TYR A 69 3.40 -9.73 -2.43
CA TYR A 69 2.01 -9.55 -2.02
C TYR A 69 1.71 -8.08 -1.73
N ALA A 70 2.65 -7.36 -1.11
CA ALA A 70 2.49 -5.94 -0.85
C ALA A 70 2.36 -5.15 -2.16
N ILE A 71 3.15 -5.49 -3.18
CA ILE A 71 3.03 -4.86 -4.51
C ILE A 71 1.64 -5.12 -5.09
N GLY A 72 1.16 -6.36 -5.01
CA GLY A 72 -0.18 -6.69 -5.50
C GLY A 72 -1.27 -5.91 -4.81
N SER A 73 -1.18 -5.76 -3.50
CA SER A 73 -2.14 -4.97 -2.74
C SER A 73 -2.05 -3.48 -3.07
N ASN A 74 -0.85 -2.99 -3.34
CA ASN A 74 -0.65 -1.59 -3.75
C ASN A 74 -1.28 -1.33 -5.11
N ASP A 75 -1.10 -2.25 -6.06
CA ASP A 75 -1.72 -2.16 -7.39
C ASP A 75 -3.25 -2.21 -7.28
N GLU A 76 -3.76 -3.07 -6.43
CA GLU A 76 -5.19 -3.18 -6.17
C GLU A 76 -5.75 -1.88 -5.60
N THR A 77 -5.02 -1.27 -4.66
CA THR A 77 -5.39 0.02 -4.08
C THR A 77 -5.44 1.11 -5.15
N THR A 78 -4.47 1.12 -6.05
CA THR A 78 -4.43 2.06 -7.18
C THR A 78 -5.65 1.87 -8.07
N ASP A 79 -6.01 0.63 -8.38
CA ASP A 79 -7.17 0.35 -9.22
C ASP A 79 -8.48 0.81 -8.56
N HIS A 80 -8.63 0.56 -7.25
CA HIS A 80 -9.80 1.03 -6.52
C HIS A 80 -9.88 2.55 -6.49
N LEU A 81 -8.74 3.22 -6.33
CA LEU A 81 -8.69 4.69 -6.34
C LEU A 81 -9.13 5.23 -7.72
N ASP A 82 -8.62 4.62 -8.79
CA ASP A 82 -8.98 5.00 -10.16
C ASP A 82 -10.48 4.78 -10.40
N THR A 83 -11.02 3.65 -9.92
CA THR A 83 -12.45 3.36 -10.05
C THR A 83 -13.30 4.43 -9.36
N LEU A 84 -12.92 4.81 -8.15
CA LEU A 84 -13.63 5.86 -7.41
C LEU A 84 -13.62 7.19 -8.16
N PHE A 85 -12.50 7.54 -8.76
CA PHE A 85 -12.38 8.78 -9.52
C PHE A 85 -13.15 8.70 -10.84
N GLU A 86 -13.04 7.61 -11.56
CA GLU A 86 -13.71 7.41 -12.85
C GLU A 86 -15.23 7.36 -12.72
N THR A 87 -15.73 6.80 -11.62
CA THR A 87 -17.17 6.76 -11.35
C THR A 87 -17.68 8.03 -10.68
N LYS A 88 -16.79 8.97 -10.41
CA LYS A 88 -17.09 10.26 -9.79
C LYS A 88 -17.55 10.17 -8.33
N SER A 89 -17.38 9.02 -7.69
CA SER A 89 -17.58 8.92 -6.25
C SER A 89 -16.55 9.76 -5.49
N LEU A 90 -15.33 9.84 -6.01
CA LEU A 90 -14.30 10.76 -5.54
C LEU A 90 -14.18 11.88 -6.56
N SER A 91 -14.53 13.12 -6.17
CA SER A 91 -14.49 14.28 -7.06
C SER A 91 -13.34 15.23 -6.76
N ASP A 92 -12.65 15.06 -5.64
CA ASP A 92 -11.51 15.90 -5.25
C ASP A 92 -10.28 15.51 -6.08
N GLU A 93 -10.05 16.26 -7.15
CA GLU A 93 -8.98 15.95 -8.11
C GLU A 93 -7.59 16.06 -7.50
N LYS A 94 -7.38 17.06 -6.63
CA LYS A 94 -6.07 17.21 -5.97
C LYS A 94 -5.76 16.05 -5.05
N LEU A 95 -6.75 15.58 -4.31
CA LEU A 95 -6.60 14.44 -3.44
C LEU A 95 -6.32 13.17 -4.25
N TYR A 96 -7.06 12.98 -5.35
CA TYR A 96 -6.83 11.85 -6.25
C TYR A 96 -5.39 11.85 -6.77
N GLN A 97 -4.91 12.99 -7.25
CA GLN A 97 -3.55 13.10 -7.78
C GLN A 97 -2.50 12.85 -6.71
N ASP A 98 -2.69 13.41 -5.51
CA ASP A 98 -1.76 13.19 -4.40
C ASP A 98 -1.64 11.70 -4.04
N LEU A 99 -2.76 11.04 -3.87
CA LEU A 99 -2.78 9.63 -3.51
C LEU A 99 -2.20 8.76 -4.64
N SER A 100 -2.54 9.08 -5.90
CA SER A 100 -2.01 8.35 -7.05
C SER A 100 -0.49 8.42 -7.11
N GLU A 101 0.09 9.60 -6.92
CA GLU A 101 1.54 9.78 -6.92
C GLU A 101 2.20 9.03 -5.78
N ARG A 102 1.59 9.04 -4.60
CA ARG A 102 2.14 8.35 -3.44
C ARG A 102 2.06 6.83 -3.60
N LEU A 103 1.01 6.31 -4.19
CA LEU A 103 0.89 4.89 -4.50
C LEU A 103 1.94 4.46 -5.53
N ASP A 104 2.15 5.27 -6.56
CA ASP A 104 3.18 5.01 -7.56
C ASP A 104 4.57 5.01 -6.93
N LYS A 105 4.85 5.98 -6.08
CA LYS A 105 6.13 6.06 -5.36
C LYS A 105 6.35 4.81 -4.49
N LEU A 106 5.31 4.39 -3.76
CA LEU A 106 5.42 3.20 -2.91
C LEU A 106 5.69 1.95 -3.76
N GLY A 107 5.01 1.80 -4.88
CA GLY A 107 5.24 0.67 -5.79
C GLY A 107 6.69 0.62 -6.27
N ARG A 108 7.24 1.77 -6.68
CA ARG A 108 8.64 1.85 -7.11
C ARG A 108 9.61 1.52 -5.97
N LYS A 109 9.34 2.01 -4.77
CA LYS A 109 10.16 1.75 -3.59
C LYS A 109 10.10 0.27 -3.18
N LEU A 110 8.93 -0.35 -3.27
CA LEU A 110 8.79 -1.78 -3.01
C LEU A 110 9.61 -2.61 -3.98
N ASN A 111 9.58 -2.27 -5.26
CA ASN A 111 10.37 -2.98 -6.27
C ASN A 111 11.88 -2.84 -6.01
N LEU A 112 12.33 -1.64 -5.67
CA LEU A 112 13.74 -1.41 -5.32
C LEU A 112 14.14 -2.18 -4.07
N PHE A 113 13.25 -2.23 -3.09
CA PHE A 113 13.51 -2.94 -1.84
C PHE A 113 13.64 -4.45 -2.09
N ILE A 114 12.76 -5.01 -2.93
CA ILE A 114 12.85 -6.43 -3.30
C ILE A 114 14.20 -6.72 -3.96
N LYS A 115 14.65 -5.87 -4.88
CA LYS A 115 15.95 -6.04 -5.51
C LYS A 115 17.08 -6.04 -4.48
N SER A 116 16.98 -5.18 -3.48
CA SER A 116 17.94 -5.12 -2.39
C SER A 116 17.97 -6.43 -1.60
N VAL A 117 16.80 -6.98 -1.29
CA VAL A 117 16.68 -8.25 -0.58
C VAL A 117 17.25 -9.39 -1.43
N GLU A 118 16.95 -9.40 -2.72
CA GLU A 118 17.48 -10.41 -3.65
C GLU A 118 19.00 -10.43 -3.66
N LYS A 119 19.63 -9.27 -3.50
CA LYS A 119 21.08 -9.14 -3.40
C LYS A 119 21.64 -9.56 -2.03
N GLY A 120 20.76 -9.86 -1.09
CA GLY A 120 21.16 -10.36 0.22
C GLY A 120 21.47 -9.31 1.28
N HIS A 121 21.22 -8.03 1.02
CA HIS A 121 21.56 -6.97 1.98
C HIS A 121 20.81 -7.08 3.30
N ILE A 122 19.52 -7.35 3.22
CA ILE A 122 18.64 -7.40 4.40
C ILE A 122 18.57 -8.80 4.97
N SER A 123 18.46 -9.80 4.10
CA SER A 123 18.23 -11.19 4.51
C SER A 123 19.41 -11.82 5.27
N LYS A 124 20.60 -11.22 5.20
CA LYS A 124 21.77 -11.70 5.92
C LYS A 124 21.79 -11.28 7.39
N LYS A 125 20.89 -10.44 7.74
CA LYS A 125 20.77 -9.98 9.12
C LYS A 125 19.73 -10.78 9.87
#